data_4834264125623f1e50c6204677550825
#
_entry.id   4834264125623f1e50c6204677550825
#
_cell.length_a   1.000
_cell.length_b   1.000
_cell.length_c   1.000
_cell.angle_alpha   90.00
_cell.angle_beta   90.00
_cell.angle_gamma   90.00
#
_symmetry.space_group_name_H-M   'P 1'
#
loop_
_entity.id
_entity.type
_entity.pdbx_description
1 polymer ?
#
loop_
_entity_poly.entity_id
_entity_poly.type
_entity_poly.pdbx_seq_one_letter_code
_entity_poly.pdbx_strand_id
1 'polypeptide(L)'
;MKLYAFSDFHLSGDPPTKPMDIFGPAWNNHRENIINAWMETIHPEDTVIMAGDLSWAMHIQDAISDLKMLGTLPGRKIIVRGNHDYWWDTVTKMTRMTDGAFEFIHNSALSVGPIAIAGTRGWIAETSRKLTEADKPIILREEGRLERSLELASKMNPERIIAVLHYPPFDELRNPTHMLQLMTKYHVTDCVYGHIHGAMNFQNLPEELEGIRLHLTSADYLDFKPHLLYDLEDFHAEKDDRE
;
A
#
# COMPACT_ATOMS: atom_id res chain seq x y z
N MET A 1 -2.60 19.64 -4.11
CA MET A 1 -3.07 18.28 -3.79
C MET A 1 -1.92 17.32 -4.03
N LYS A 2 -1.55 16.56 -3.01
CA LYS A 2 -0.40 15.65 -3.05
C LYS A 2 -0.83 14.21 -2.86
N LEU A 3 -0.04 13.29 -3.42
CA LEU A 3 -0.23 11.84 -3.28
C LEU A 3 0.93 11.28 -2.47
N TYR A 4 0.61 10.67 -1.35
CA TYR A 4 1.55 10.04 -0.43
C TYR A 4 1.34 8.54 -0.36
N ALA A 5 2.35 7.82 0.15
CA ALA A 5 2.23 6.42 0.54
C ALA A 5 2.79 6.20 1.95
N PHE A 6 2.08 5.39 2.75
CA PHE A 6 2.47 5.10 4.13
C PHE A 6 1.69 3.88 4.64
N SER A 7 2.33 2.82 5.05
CA SER A 7 1.71 1.53 5.34
C SER A 7 2.38 0.77 6.48
N ASP A 8 1.89 -0.43 6.75
CA ASP A 8 2.46 -1.36 7.76
C ASP A 8 2.48 -0.74 9.16
N PHE A 9 1.33 -0.25 9.60
CA PHE A 9 1.21 0.43 10.90
C PHE A 9 1.17 -0.55 12.07
N HIS A 10 0.69 -1.77 11.83
CA HIS A 10 0.62 -2.82 12.84
C HIS A 10 -0.03 -2.38 14.15
N LEU A 11 -1.12 -1.62 14.06
CA LEU A 11 -1.89 -1.16 15.21
C LEU A 11 -2.57 -2.35 15.90
N SER A 12 -2.88 -2.20 17.18
CA SER A 12 -3.52 -3.27 17.97
C SER A 12 -4.39 -2.73 19.10
N GLY A 13 -5.04 -1.60 18.87
CA GLY A 13 -5.87 -0.92 19.86
C GLY A 13 -5.12 0.09 20.71
N ASP A 14 -5.84 0.66 21.69
CA ASP A 14 -5.31 1.59 22.67
C ASP A 14 -5.98 1.31 24.04
N PRO A 15 -5.24 0.74 25.02
CA PRO A 15 -3.82 0.35 24.97
C PRO A 15 -3.57 -0.83 24.00
N PRO A 16 -2.36 -0.94 23.44
CA PRO A 16 -2.04 -1.98 22.46
C PRO A 16 -2.10 -3.38 23.05
N THR A 17 -2.77 -4.31 22.35
CA THR A 17 -2.84 -5.73 22.73
C THR A 17 -1.65 -6.55 22.21
N LYS A 18 -1.00 -6.04 21.16
CA LYS A 18 0.25 -6.58 20.57
C LYS A 18 1.23 -5.42 20.38
N PRO A 19 2.02 -5.08 21.43
CA PRO A 19 2.96 -3.97 21.34
C PRO A 19 4.08 -4.30 20.34
N MET A 20 4.41 -3.34 19.47
CA MET A 20 5.41 -3.51 18.42
C MET A 20 6.85 -3.27 18.91
N ASP A 21 7.05 -2.67 20.05
CA ASP A 21 8.37 -2.43 20.68
C ASP A 21 9.19 -3.70 20.94
N ILE A 22 8.52 -4.88 21.01
CA ILE A 22 9.18 -6.19 21.04
C ILE A 22 10.04 -6.46 19.79
N PHE A 23 9.77 -5.80 18.67
CA PHE A 23 10.54 -5.91 17.42
C PHE A 23 11.70 -4.91 17.33
N GLY A 24 11.89 -4.10 18.35
CA GLY A 24 13.01 -3.19 18.50
C GLY A 24 12.62 -1.75 18.82
N PRO A 25 13.60 -0.93 19.24
CA PRO A 25 13.34 0.42 19.73
C PRO A 25 12.79 1.39 18.69
N ALA A 26 12.94 1.12 17.40
CA ALA A 26 12.33 1.91 16.33
C ALA A 26 10.79 1.96 16.44
N TRP A 27 10.18 0.91 16.99
CA TRP A 27 8.74 0.79 17.16
C TRP A 27 8.20 1.42 18.47
N ASN A 28 9.06 2.00 19.29
CA ASN A 28 8.61 2.69 20.52
C ASN A 28 7.67 3.84 20.15
N ASN A 29 6.48 3.87 20.77
CA ASN A 29 5.45 4.87 20.55
C ASN A 29 5.04 5.01 19.05
N HIS A 30 5.14 3.91 18.28
CA HIS A 30 4.90 3.95 16.83
C HIS A 30 3.52 4.52 16.47
N ARG A 31 2.47 4.21 17.25
CA ARG A 31 1.12 4.75 17.05
C ARG A 31 1.11 6.28 17.10
N GLU A 32 1.69 6.86 18.14
CA GLU A 32 1.80 8.31 18.31
C GLU A 32 2.69 8.94 17.24
N ASN A 33 3.79 8.30 16.89
CA ASN A 33 4.70 8.75 15.83
C ASN A 33 3.96 8.81 14.48
N ILE A 34 3.18 7.77 14.12
CA ILE A 34 2.35 7.74 12.92
C ILE A 34 1.35 8.89 12.92
N ILE A 35 0.59 9.07 14.01
CA ILE A 35 -0.44 10.11 14.11
C ILE A 35 0.18 11.50 13.98
N ASN A 36 1.25 11.78 14.72
CA ASN A 36 1.91 13.09 14.70
C ASN A 36 2.47 13.42 13.32
N ALA A 37 3.24 12.49 12.71
CA ALA A 37 3.80 12.69 11.38
C ALA A 37 2.71 12.86 10.31
N TRP A 38 1.59 12.11 10.43
CA TRP A 38 0.44 12.28 9.55
C TRP A 38 -0.17 13.67 9.67
N MET A 39 -0.45 14.12 10.90
CA MET A 39 -1.04 15.45 11.17
C MET A 39 -0.15 16.61 10.76
N GLU A 40 1.18 16.43 10.82
CA GLU A 40 2.16 17.44 10.39
C GLU A 40 2.30 17.52 8.87
N THR A 41 2.03 16.41 8.15
CA THR A 41 2.38 16.28 6.74
C THR A 41 1.19 16.32 5.80
N ILE A 42 0.07 15.67 6.18
CA ILE A 42 -1.07 15.44 5.29
C ILE A 42 -2.14 16.50 5.49
N HIS A 43 -2.59 17.10 4.39
CA HIS A 43 -3.69 18.05 4.35
C HIS A 43 -5.00 17.39 3.92
N PRO A 44 -6.17 17.99 4.18
CA PRO A 44 -7.48 17.42 3.84
C PRO A 44 -7.67 17.09 2.36
N GLU A 45 -7.03 17.85 1.46
CA GLU A 45 -7.08 17.66 0.01
C GLU A 45 -6.13 16.57 -0.51
N ASP A 46 -5.21 16.08 0.32
CA ASP A 46 -4.22 15.08 -0.09
C ASP A 46 -4.79 13.67 -0.09
N THR A 47 -4.09 12.76 -0.74
CA THR A 47 -4.42 11.32 -0.76
C THR A 47 -3.27 10.51 -0.22
N VAL A 48 -3.57 9.51 0.60
CA VAL A 48 -2.57 8.55 1.13
C VAL A 48 -2.93 7.14 0.68
N ILE A 49 -1.97 6.48 0.02
CA ILE A 49 -2.04 5.06 -0.34
C ILE A 49 -1.45 4.25 0.81
N MET A 50 -2.17 3.22 1.23
CA MET A 50 -1.74 2.29 2.26
C MET A 50 -1.64 0.87 1.70
N ALA A 51 -0.43 0.34 1.67
CA ALA A 51 -0.12 -0.98 1.10
C ALA A 51 -0.41 -2.14 2.07
N GLY A 52 -1.32 -1.95 3.04
CA GLY A 52 -1.78 -2.99 3.96
C GLY A 52 -1.08 -3.01 5.31
N ASP A 53 -1.39 -4.04 6.08
CA ASP A 53 -0.92 -4.29 7.45
C ASP A 53 -1.18 -3.13 8.42
N LEU A 54 -2.46 -2.69 8.44
CA LEU A 54 -2.87 -1.57 9.29
C LEU A 54 -3.12 -1.98 10.73
N SER A 55 -3.72 -3.16 10.96
CA SER A 55 -4.06 -3.64 12.31
C SER A 55 -3.85 -5.14 12.46
N TRP A 56 -3.35 -5.55 13.63
CA TRP A 56 -3.20 -6.95 14.03
C TRP A 56 -4.53 -7.65 14.37
N ALA A 57 -5.65 -6.96 14.27
CA ALA A 57 -6.94 -7.53 14.63
C ALA A 57 -7.30 -8.74 13.76
N MET A 58 -7.95 -9.73 14.37
CA MET A 58 -8.40 -10.95 13.67
C MET A 58 -9.76 -10.76 12.99
N HIS A 59 -10.59 -9.85 13.49
CA HIS A 59 -11.93 -9.58 12.98
C HIS A 59 -12.15 -8.08 12.82
N ILE A 60 -13.04 -7.70 11.90
CA ILE A 60 -13.33 -6.28 11.60
C ILE A 60 -13.83 -5.52 12.85
N GLN A 61 -14.57 -6.20 13.75
CA GLN A 61 -15.06 -5.60 14.99
C GLN A 61 -13.92 -5.17 15.91
N ASP A 62 -12.84 -5.95 15.95
CA ASP A 62 -11.66 -5.69 16.79
C ASP A 62 -10.76 -4.62 16.16
N ALA A 63 -10.74 -4.54 14.81
CA ALA A 63 -9.99 -3.51 14.07
C ALA A 63 -10.63 -2.12 14.13
N ILE A 64 -11.91 -2.04 14.53
CA ILE A 64 -12.71 -0.81 14.36
C ILE A 64 -12.15 0.40 15.11
N SER A 65 -11.54 0.19 16.28
CA SER A 65 -10.91 1.27 17.06
C SER A 65 -9.73 1.87 16.29
N ASP A 66 -8.86 1.03 15.72
CA ASP A 66 -7.70 1.44 14.94
C ASP A 66 -8.13 2.13 13.64
N LEU A 67 -9.09 1.52 12.92
CA LEU A 67 -9.61 2.06 11.67
C LEU A 67 -10.34 3.39 11.87
N LYS A 68 -11.15 3.53 12.92
CA LYS A 68 -11.81 4.80 13.21
C LYS A 68 -10.83 5.89 13.59
N MET A 69 -9.81 5.59 14.37
CA MET A 69 -8.73 6.53 14.68
C MET A 69 -8.05 7.00 13.39
N LEU A 70 -7.59 6.08 12.53
CA LEU A 70 -7.00 6.42 11.23
C LEU A 70 -7.98 7.21 10.34
N GLY A 71 -9.27 6.87 10.40
CA GLY A 71 -10.34 7.53 9.66
C GLY A 71 -10.50 9.01 10.01
N THR A 72 -10.19 9.41 11.25
CA THR A 72 -10.25 10.84 11.68
C THR A 72 -9.09 11.68 11.18
N LEU A 73 -7.99 11.07 10.75
CA LEU A 73 -6.84 11.79 10.23
C LEU A 73 -7.19 12.45 8.88
N PRO A 74 -6.56 13.59 8.52
CA PRO A 74 -6.86 14.29 7.27
C PRO A 74 -6.50 13.49 6.02
N GLY A 75 -7.06 13.90 4.88
CA GLY A 75 -6.78 13.33 3.58
C GLY A 75 -7.63 12.10 3.22
N ARG A 76 -7.72 11.83 1.92
CA ARG A 76 -8.36 10.65 1.32
C ARG A 76 -7.47 9.42 1.54
N LYS A 77 -8.05 8.27 1.85
CA LYS A 77 -7.30 7.06 2.22
C LYS A 77 -7.67 5.90 1.31
N ILE A 78 -6.69 5.37 0.58
CA ILE A 78 -6.83 4.24 -0.34
C ILE A 78 -6.02 3.06 0.20
N ILE A 79 -6.66 1.90 0.36
CA ILE A 79 -6.05 0.74 1.01
C ILE A 79 -6.09 -0.49 0.11
N VAL A 80 -4.99 -1.25 0.03
CA VAL A 80 -4.98 -2.66 -0.33
C VAL A 80 -4.81 -3.50 0.93
N ARG A 81 -5.20 -4.78 0.86
CA ARG A 81 -5.06 -5.71 1.98
C ARG A 81 -3.60 -6.10 2.22
N GLY A 82 -3.16 -6.14 3.48
CA GLY A 82 -1.93 -6.78 3.90
C GLY A 82 -2.10 -8.25 4.32
N ASN A 83 -1.00 -8.91 4.68
CA ASN A 83 -1.06 -10.32 5.11
C ASN A 83 -1.51 -10.47 6.57
N HIS A 84 -1.31 -9.46 7.39
CA HIS A 84 -1.80 -9.40 8.76
C HIS A 84 -3.16 -8.76 8.92
N ASP A 85 -3.75 -8.20 7.84
CA ASP A 85 -5.12 -7.69 7.87
C ASP A 85 -6.13 -8.85 7.83
N TYR A 86 -6.15 -9.69 8.87
CA TYR A 86 -7.11 -10.80 9.01
C TYR A 86 -8.54 -10.30 9.15
N TRP A 87 -8.71 -9.06 9.65
CA TRP A 87 -9.98 -8.35 9.78
C TRP A 87 -10.67 -8.02 8.45
N TRP A 88 -9.94 -8.13 7.33
CA TRP A 88 -10.45 -7.80 6.00
C TRP A 88 -11.69 -8.61 5.64
N ASP A 89 -12.76 -7.92 5.25
CA ASP A 89 -14.07 -8.46 4.94
C ASP A 89 -14.53 -7.97 3.53
N THR A 90 -15.80 -8.05 3.20
CA THR A 90 -16.33 -7.47 1.97
C THR A 90 -16.19 -5.95 1.99
N VAL A 91 -15.91 -5.35 0.84
CA VAL A 91 -15.76 -3.89 0.71
C VAL A 91 -17.00 -3.17 1.29
N THR A 92 -18.21 -3.63 0.96
CA THR A 92 -19.46 -3.04 1.47
C THR A 92 -19.52 -3.04 3.01
N LYS A 93 -19.09 -4.12 3.65
CA LYS A 93 -19.10 -4.21 5.11
C LYS A 93 -18.04 -3.31 5.72
N MET A 94 -16.82 -3.30 5.18
CA MET A 94 -15.74 -2.46 5.64
C MET A 94 -16.09 -0.97 5.51
N THR A 95 -16.59 -0.54 4.35
CA THR A 95 -17.02 0.85 4.11
C THR A 95 -18.10 1.29 5.13
N ARG A 96 -19.11 0.43 5.37
CA ARG A 96 -20.14 0.75 6.36
C ARG A 96 -19.60 0.85 7.77
N MET A 97 -18.68 -0.03 8.18
CA MET A 97 -18.16 -0.07 9.55
C MET A 97 -17.15 1.05 9.83
N THR A 98 -16.55 1.60 8.78
CA THR A 98 -15.61 2.74 8.86
C THR A 98 -16.26 4.08 8.49
N ASP A 99 -17.58 4.11 8.39
CA ASP A 99 -18.36 5.30 8.03
C ASP A 99 -17.88 5.96 6.71
N GLY A 100 -17.36 5.16 5.77
CA GLY A 100 -16.84 5.61 4.48
C GLY A 100 -15.49 6.32 4.52
N ALA A 101 -14.76 6.25 5.63
CA ALA A 101 -13.47 6.94 5.80
C ALA A 101 -12.35 6.41 4.89
N PHE A 102 -12.55 5.23 4.27
CA PHE A 102 -11.57 4.55 3.43
C PHE A 102 -12.16 4.07 2.11
N GLU A 103 -11.33 4.05 1.09
CA GLU A 103 -11.58 3.39 -0.18
C GLU A 103 -10.68 2.15 -0.31
N PHE A 104 -11.29 1.01 -0.64
CA PHE A 104 -10.62 -0.29 -0.66
C PHE A 104 -10.41 -0.76 -2.09
N ILE A 105 -9.17 -1.03 -2.49
CA ILE A 105 -8.88 -1.69 -3.76
C ILE A 105 -9.02 -3.20 -3.58
N HIS A 106 -10.04 -3.76 -4.23
CA HIS A 106 -10.30 -5.20 -4.27
C HIS A 106 -10.93 -5.58 -5.61
N ASN A 107 -10.11 -6.00 -6.56
CA ASN A 107 -10.49 -6.21 -7.97
C ASN A 107 -11.06 -4.94 -8.63
N SER A 108 -10.58 -3.77 -8.23
CA SER A 108 -11.01 -2.46 -8.68
C SER A 108 -9.82 -1.56 -8.91
N ALA A 109 -10.06 -0.39 -9.52
CA ALA A 109 -9.08 0.69 -9.60
C ALA A 109 -9.75 1.99 -9.19
N LEU A 110 -8.96 2.97 -8.77
CA LEU A 110 -9.40 4.29 -8.34
C LEU A 110 -8.59 5.37 -9.05
N SER A 111 -9.14 6.56 -9.19
CA SER A 111 -8.41 7.71 -9.74
C SER A 111 -8.05 8.73 -8.66
N VAL A 112 -6.88 9.33 -8.80
CA VAL A 112 -6.39 10.47 -8.02
C VAL A 112 -5.86 11.51 -9.01
N GLY A 113 -6.70 12.46 -9.38
CA GLY A 113 -6.39 13.37 -10.50
C GLY A 113 -6.10 12.59 -11.79
N PRO A 114 -4.94 12.82 -12.45
CA PRO A 114 -4.57 12.15 -13.69
C PRO A 114 -3.96 10.75 -13.48
N ILE A 115 -3.86 10.29 -12.23
CA ILE A 115 -3.23 9.01 -11.86
C ILE A 115 -4.30 7.97 -11.59
N ALA A 116 -4.16 6.76 -12.15
CA ALA A 116 -4.94 5.59 -11.75
C ALA A 116 -4.16 4.73 -10.76
N ILE A 117 -4.84 4.30 -9.69
CA ILE A 117 -4.32 3.43 -8.65
C ILE A 117 -4.95 2.05 -8.82
N ALA A 118 -4.14 1.04 -9.05
CA ALA A 118 -4.54 -0.36 -9.14
C ALA A 118 -3.78 -1.19 -8.12
N GLY A 119 -4.29 -2.36 -7.74
CA GLY A 119 -3.53 -3.17 -6.80
C GLY A 119 -4.22 -4.42 -6.32
N THR A 120 -3.46 -5.18 -5.55
CA THR A 120 -3.88 -6.35 -4.80
C THR A 120 -2.91 -6.57 -3.64
N ARG A 121 -3.21 -7.57 -2.78
CA ARG A 121 -2.26 -7.94 -1.71
C ARG A 121 -0.92 -8.42 -2.27
N GLY A 122 -0.92 -9.12 -3.39
CA GLY A 122 0.23 -9.90 -3.82
C GLY A 122 0.42 -11.16 -2.98
N TRP A 123 1.53 -11.83 -3.17
CA TRP A 123 1.96 -12.99 -2.39
C TRP A 123 3.47 -13.17 -2.48
N ILE A 124 3.99 -14.16 -1.72
CA ILE A 124 5.39 -14.57 -1.83
C ILE A 124 5.74 -14.85 -3.30
N ALA A 125 6.94 -14.49 -3.72
CA ALA A 125 7.40 -14.69 -5.08
C ALA A 125 7.36 -16.19 -5.51
N GLU A 126 6.98 -16.46 -6.74
CA GLU A 126 6.92 -17.80 -7.32
C GLU A 126 8.30 -18.49 -7.38
N THR A 127 9.37 -17.70 -7.32
CA THR A 127 10.78 -18.14 -7.26
C THR A 127 11.32 -18.22 -5.85
N SER A 128 10.53 -17.88 -4.83
CA SER A 128 10.96 -17.89 -3.44
C SER A 128 11.36 -19.28 -2.96
N ARG A 129 12.45 -19.33 -2.20
CA ARG A 129 12.91 -20.57 -1.53
C ARG A 129 11.96 -21.05 -0.44
N LYS A 130 11.04 -20.19 0.00
CA LYS A 130 10.01 -20.50 1.02
C LYS A 130 8.70 -20.96 0.41
N LEU A 131 8.60 -21.01 -0.93
CA LEU A 131 7.40 -21.38 -1.67
C LEU A 131 6.97 -22.81 -1.34
N THR A 132 5.70 -23.00 -1.06
CA THR A 132 5.04 -24.29 -0.86
C THR A 132 4.00 -24.56 -1.94
N GLU A 133 3.55 -25.82 -2.08
CA GLU A 133 2.47 -26.16 -3.01
C GLU A 133 1.16 -25.45 -2.68
N ALA A 134 0.91 -25.12 -1.40
CA ALA A 134 -0.27 -24.39 -0.95
C ALA A 134 -0.28 -22.91 -1.40
N ASP A 135 0.89 -22.34 -1.71
CA ASP A 135 1.03 -20.95 -2.14
C ASP A 135 0.64 -20.76 -3.62
N LYS A 136 0.86 -21.77 -4.46
CA LYS A 136 0.63 -21.68 -5.91
C LYS A 136 -0.78 -21.20 -6.29
N PRO A 137 -1.88 -21.77 -5.75
CA PRO A 137 -3.22 -21.26 -6.05
C PRO A 137 -3.48 -19.85 -5.52
N ILE A 138 -2.75 -19.42 -4.46
CA ILE A 138 -2.85 -18.06 -3.93
C ILE A 138 -2.17 -17.10 -4.90
N ILE A 139 -0.97 -17.41 -5.38
CA ILE A 139 -0.24 -16.62 -6.38
C ILE A 139 -1.11 -16.40 -7.61
N LEU A 140 -1.61 -17.47 -8.23
CA LEU A 140 -2.47 -17.36 -9.43
C LEU A 140 -3.70 -16.49 -9.19
N ARG A 141 -4.29 -16.58 -8.02
CA ARG A 141 -5.44 -15.73 -7.68
C ARG A 141 -5.06 -14.25 -7.51
N GLU A 142 -3.93 -13.98 -6.88
CA GLU A 142 -3.47 -12.58 -6.69
C GLU A 142 -3.00 -11.97 -8.02
N GLU A 143 -2.36 -12.74 -8.91
CA GLU A 143 -2.03 -12.33 -10.28
C GLU A 143 -3.30 -11.96 -11.07
N GLY A 144 -4.31 -12.83 -11.05
CA GLY A 144 -5.58 -12.55 -11.73
C GLY A 144 -6.35 -11.35 -11.13
N ARG A 145 -6.17 -11.05 -9.84
CA ARG A 145 -6.70 -9.85 -9.19
C ARG A 145 -5.96 -8.60 -9.63
N LEU A 146 -4.62 -8.67 -9.67
CA LEU A 146 -3.78 -7.57 -10.15
C LEU A 146 -4.11 -7.25 -11.60
N GLU A 147 -4.13 -8.26 -12.48
CA GLU A 147 -4.43 -8.06 -13.90
C GLU A 147 -5.79 -7.38 -14.10
N ARG A 148 -6.84 -7.84 -13.41
CA ARG A 148 -8.16 -7.21 -13.45
C ARG A 148 -8.13 -5.75 -12.99
N SER A 149 -7.41 -5.47 -11.89
CA SER A 149 -7.28 -4.11 -11.35
C SER A 149 -6.54 -3.19 -12.33
N LEU A 150 -5.45 -3.67 -12.93
CA LEU A 150 -4.67 -2.95 -13.95
C LEU A 150 -5.47 -2.72 -15.24
N GLU A 151 -6.25 -3.71 -15.68
CA GLU A 151 -7.15 -3.56 -16.83
C GLU A 151 -8.19 -2.44 -16.60
N LEU A 152 -8.76 -2.36 -15.40
CA LEU A 152 -9.69 -1.29 -15.04
C LEU A 152 -8.99 0.06 -14.98
N ALA A 153 -7.79 0.14 -14.40
CA ALA A 153 -6.99 1.35 -14.36
C ALA A 153 -6.67 1.87 -15.77
N SER A 154 -6.23 0.99 -16.66
CA SER A 154 -5.93 1.32 -18.06
C SER A 154 -7.14 1.91 -18.79
N LYS A 155 -8.35 1.40 -18.53
CA LYS A 155 -9.61 1.91 -19.13
C LYS A 155 -10.01 3.31 -18.64
N MET A 156 -9.41 3.80 -17.56
CA MET A 156 -9.62 5.17 -17.09
C MET A 156 -8.86 6.21 -17.91
N ASN A 157 -8.01 5.77 -18.84
CA ASN A 157 -7.16 6.62 -19.69
C ASN A 157 -6.28 7.60 -18.86
N PRO A 158 -5.55 7.11 -17.86
CA PRO A 158 -4.75 7.94 -16.98
C PRO A 158 -3.44 8.38 -17.66
N GLU A 159 -2.80 9.42 -17.10
CA GLU A 159 -1.45 9.81 -17.51
C GLU A 159 -0.38 8.87 -16.88
N ARG A 160 -0.67 8.32 -15.70
CA ARG A 160 0.18 7.33 -15.01
C ARG A 160 -0.67 6.26 -14.32
N ILE A 161 -0.12 5.06 -14.22
CA ILE A 161 -0.69 3.98 -13.41
C ILE A 161 0.28 3.67 -12.29
N ILE A 162 -0.19 3.73 -11.06
CA ILE A 162 0.53 3.26 -9.87
C ILE A 162 -0.06 1.90 -9.46
N ALA A 163 0.78 0.88 -9.38
CA ALA A 163 0.39 -0.38 -8.77
C ALA A 163 0.67 -0.36 -7.27
N VAL A 164 -0.23 -0.94 -6.48
CA VAL A 164 -0.09 -1.08 -5.03
C VAL A 164 -0.15 -2.56 -4.68
N LEU A 165 0.93 -3.07 -4.13
CA LEU A 165 1.03 -4.43 -3.59
C LEU A 165 1.36 -4.35 -2.11
N HIS A 166 0.98 -5.38 -1.34
CA HIS A 166 1.56 -5.51 0.00
C HIS A 166 2.90 -6.26 -0.08
N TYR A 167 2.94 -7.42 -0.76
CA TYR A 167 4.19 -8.13 -0.97
C TYR A 167 5.06 -7.46 -2.03
N PRO A 168 6.41 -7.50 -1.88
CA PRO A 168 7.31 -6.94 -2.88
C PRO A 168 7.15 -7.62 -4.24
N PRO A 169 7.32 -6.90 -5.37
CA PRO A 169 7.23 -7.45 -6.72
C PRO A 169 8.51 -8.16 -7.19
N PHE A 170 9.35 -8.61 -6.26
CA PHE A 170 10.62 -9.30 -6.50
C PHE A 170 10.88 -10.38 -5.44
N ASP A 171 11.74 -11.35 -5.77
CA ASP A 171 12.16 -12.41 -4.86
C ASP A 171 13.32 -11.99 -3.92
N GLU A 172 13.80 -12.92 -3.10
CA GLU A 172 14.89 -12.68 -2.16
C GLU A 172 16.23 -12.31 -2.84
N LEU A 173 16.38 -12.65 -4.11
CA LEU A 173 17.54 -12.30 -4.93
C LEU A 173 17.32 -11.04 -5.77
N ARG A 174 16.19 -10.36 -5.58
CA ARG A 174 15.77 -9.15 -6.31
C ARG A 174 15.45 -9.42 -7.79
N ASN A 175 15.15 -10.67 -8.17
CA ASN A 175 14.62 -10.97 -9.49
C ASN A 175 13.14 -10.56 -9.56
N PRO A 176 12.69 -10.01 -10.72
CA PRO A 176 11.30 -9.64 -10.93
C PRO A 176 10.37 -10.86 -10.87
N THR A 177 9.19 -10.68 -10.27
CA THR A 177 8.12 -11.69 -10.27
C THR A 177 7.22 -11.55 -11.50
N HIS A 178 6.35 -12.53 -11.73
CA HIS A 178 5.31 -12.44 -12.75
C HIS A 178 4.36 -11.24 -12.54
N MET A 179 4.14 -10.83 -11.29
CA MET A 179 3.38 -9.59 -11.01
C MET A 179 4.06 -8.34 -11.58
N LEU A 180 5.39 -8.27 -11.54
CA LEU A 180 6.12 -7.15 -12.17
C LEU A 180 5.96 -7.17 -13.69
N GLN A 181 5.98 -8.34 -14.32
CA GLN A 181 5.73 -8.48 -15.77
C GLN A 181 4.31 -8.03 -16.15
N LEU A 182 3.30 -8.34 -15.33
CA LEU A 182 1.95 -7.82 -15.52
C LEU A 182 1.92 -6.29 -15.45
N MET A 183 2.62 -5.68 -14.49
CA MET A 183 2.71 -4.22 -14.39
C MET A 183 3.35 -3.61 -15.64
N THR A 184 4.45 -4.19 -16.15
CA THR A 184 5.10 -3.76 -17.39
C THR A 184 4.12 -3.83 -18.59
N LYS A 185 3.36 -4.92 -18.70
CA LYS A 185 2.31 -5.09 -19.75
C LYS A 185 1.29 -3.95 -19.77
N TYR A 186 0.93 -3.42 -18.61
CA TYR A 186 -0.05 -2.32 -18.47
C TYR A 186 0.59 -0.93 -18.32
N HIS A 187 1.88 -0.80 -18.60
CA HIS A 187 2.61 0.48 -18.54
C HIS A 187 2.55 1.16 -17.17
N VAL A 188 2.62 0.38 -16.10
CA VAL A 188 2.75 0.90 -14.74
C VAL A 188 4.06 1.66 -14.62
N THR A 189 4.01 2.84 -14.03
CA THR A 189 5.19 3.71 -13.84
C THR A 189 5.82 3.54 -12.46
N ASP A 190 4.99 3.18 -11.47
CA ASP A 190 5.40 3.09 -10.06
C ASP A 190 4.73 1.91 -9.38
N CYS A 191 5.44 1.23 -8.50
CA CYS A 191 4.90 0.23 -7.61
C CYS A 191 5.15 0.60 -6.15
N VAL A 192 4.07 0.82 -5.41
CA VAL A 192 4.09 0.99 -3.95
C VAL A 192 3.95 -0.37 -3.30
N TYR A 193 4.80 -0.69 -2.34
CA TYR A 193 4.73 -1.96 -1.62
C TYR A 193 5.12 -1.79 -0.15
N GLY A 194 4.75 -2.77 0.69
CA GLY A 194 5.04 -2.85 2.11
C GLY A 194 5.77 -4.13 2.50
N HIS A 195 5.35 -4.72 3.63
CA HIS A 195 5.72 -6.07 4.08
C HIS A 195 7.17 -6.25 4.56
N ILE A 196 8.13 -5.50 4.05
CA ILE A 196 9.54 -5.64 4.45
C ILE A 196 9.79 -4.76 5.68
N HIS A 197 10.28 -5.39 6.75
CA HIS A 197 10.59 -4.74 8.02
C HIS A 197 12.01 -5.02 8.49
N GLY A 198 12.55 -4.10 9.30
CA GLY A 198 13.83 -4.22 9.99
C GLY A 198 15.02 -3.84 9.13
N ALA A 199 15.94 -3.05 9.72
CA ALA A 199 17.07 -2.43 9.04
C ALA A 199 17.96 -3.40 8.21
N MET A 200 18.06 -4.66 8.63
CA MET A 200 18.84 -5.67 7.88
C MET A 200 18.21 -6.03 6.55
N ASN A 201 16.87 -5.94 6.43
CA ASN A 201 16.12 -6.27 5.22
C ASN A 201 16.02 -5.09 4.24
N PHE A 202 16.32 -3.88 4.68
CA PHE A 202 16.29 -2.66 3.84
C PHE A 202 17.52 -2.50 2.95
N GLN A 203 18.55 -3.34 3.15
CA GLN A 203 19.78 -3.25 2.37
C GLN A 203 19.58 -3.73 0.92
N ASN A 204 20.12 -2.97 -0.02
CA ASN A 204 20.10 -3.30 -1.44
C ASN A 204 18.69 -3.54 -2.03
N LEU A 205 17.69 -2.84 -1.54
CA LEU A 205 16.38 -2.85 -2.17
C LEU A 205 16.48 -2.13 -3.52
N PRO A 206 15.88 -2.71 -4.59
CA PRO A 206 15.88 -2.03 -5.87
C PRO A 206 14.97 -0.81 -5.85
N GLU A 207 15.47 0.31 -6.36
CA GLU A 207 14.67 1.53 -6.55
C GLU A 207 13.87 1.48 -7.86
N GLU A 208 14.33 0.67 -8.81
CA GLU A 208 13.68 0.45 -10.10
C GLU A 208 13.92 -0.97 -10.60
N LEU A 209 12.92 -1.60 -11.20
CA LEU A 209 13.03 -2.86 -11.95
C LEU A 209 12.16 -2.76 -13.22
N GLU A 210 12.73 -3.16 -14.36
CA GLU A 210 12.05 -3.18 -15.66
C GLU A 210 11.36 -1.83 -16.02
N GLY A 211 11.96 -0.71 -15.63
CA GLY A 211 11.43 0.64 -15.87
C GLY A 211 10.30 1.07 -14.93
N ILE A 212 10.00 0.29 -13.89
CA ILE A 212 9.00 0.62 -12.86
C ILE A 212 9.74 1.07 -11.59
N ARG A 213 9.46 2.27 -11.10
CA ARG A 213 9.99 2.77 -9.82
C ARG A 213 9.33 2.03 -8.67
N LEU A 214 10.14 1.63 -7.70
CA LEU A 214 9.71 0.82 -6.56
C LEU A 214 9.79 1.61 -5.26
N HIS A 215 8.66 1.72 -4.55
CA HIS A 215 8.54 2.50 -3.32
C HIS A 215 8.16 1.58 -2.16
N LEU A 216 9.14 1.23 -1.31
CA LEU A 216 8.85 0.60 -0.02
C LEU A 216 8.24 1.65 0.92
N THR A 217 7.08 1.32 1.51
CA THR A 217 6.33 2.27 2.33
C THR A 217 6.00 1.76 3.74
N SER A 218 6.71 0.71 4.18
CA SER A 218 6.60 0.24 5.57
C SER A 218 7.02 1.34 6.55
N ALA A 219 6.24 1.54 7.60
CA ALA A 219 6.41 2.66 8.53
C ALA A 219 7.79 2.74 9.15
N ASP A 220 8.39 1.61 9.55
CA ASP A 220 9.73 1.55 10.12
C ASP A 220 10.85 1.84 9.10
N TYR A 221 10.60 1.59 7.81
CA TYR A 221 11.50 2.01 6.73
C TYR A 221 11.49 3.51 6.52
N LEU A 222 10.33 4.13 6.62
CA LEU A 222 10.10 5.56 6.41
C LEU A 222 10.35 6.42 7.65
N ASP A 223 10.91 5.86 8.72
CA ASP A 223 11.07 6.55 10.01
C ASP A 223 9.73 7.16 10.48
N PHE A 224 8.66 6.41 10.29
CA PHE A 224 7.28 6.75 10.64
C PHE A 224 6.74 8.05 10.01
N LYS A 225 7.21 8.40 8.80
CA LYS A 225 6.77 9.60 8.07
C LYS A 225 6.13 9.23 6.73
N PRO A 226 5.03 9.90 6.32
CA PRO A 226 4.44 9.69 5.00
C PRO A 226 5.44 10.01 3.87
N HIS A 227 5.55 9.13 2.88
CA HIS A 227 6.40 9.31 1.71
C HIS A 227 5.63 10.02 0.60
N LEU A 228 6.14 11.16 0.13
CA LEU A 228 5.56 11.88 -1.01
C LEU A 228 5.90 11.14 -2.31
N LEU A 229 4.86 10.72 -3.04
CA LEU A 229 5.00 10.12 -4.37
C LEU A 229 4.92 11.19 -5.46
N TYR A 230 3.89 12.06 -5.38
CA TYR A 230 3.61 13.09 -6.38
C TYR A 230 3.02 14.35 -5.79
N ASP A 231 3.45 15.51 -6.28
CA ASP A 231 2.66 16.73 -6.23
C ASP A 231 1.84 16.82 -7.52
N LEU A 232 0.51 16.80 -7.41
CA LEU A 232 -0.37 16.76 -8.58
C LEU A 232 -0.47 18.11 -9.31
N GLU A 233 0.06 19.17 -8.72
CA GLU A 233 0.19 20.47 -9.41
C GLU A 233 1.23 20.40 -10.54
N ASP A 234 2.26 19.55 -10.38
CA ASP A 234 3.29 19.36 -11.40
C ASP A 234 2.75 18.78 -12.71
N PHE A 235 1.65 17.99 -12.67
CA PHE A 235 1.00 17.47 -13.88
C PHE A 235 0.32 18.55 -14.72
N HIS A 236 -0.06 19.66 -14.12
CA HIS A 236 -0.64 20.79 -14.85
C HIS A 236 0.42 21.67 -15.50
N ALA A 237 1.57 21.84 -14.86
CA ALA A 237 2.68 22.64 -15.39
C ALA A 237 3.30 22.03 -16.68
N GLU A 238 3.42 20.68 -16.74
CA GLU A 238 3.96 19.98 -17.93
C GLU A 238 3.03 20.08 -19.18
N LYS A 239 1.74 20.44 -19.03
CA LYS A 239 0.82 20.63 -20.15
C LYS A 239 0.91 22.02 -20.76
N ASP A 240 1.06 23.04 -19.93
CA ASP A 240 1.18 24.43 -20.39
C ASP A 240 2.48 24.67 -21.17
N ASP A 241 3.54 23.90 -20.90
CA ASP A 241 4.81 24.00 -21.66
C ASP A 241 4.78 23.28 -23.04
N ARG A 242 3.70 22.55 -23.37
CA ARG A 242 3.56 21.79 -24.64
C ARG A 242 2.52 22.38 -25.61
N GLU A 243 1.81 23.43 -25.20
CA GLU A 243 0.91 24.24 -26.07
C GLU A 243 1.60 25.53 -26.53
#